data_d81322f04f76691b9ee222845848f374
#
_entry.id   d81322f04f76691b9ee222845848f374
#
_cell.length_a   1.000
_cell.length_b   1.000
_cell.length_c   1.000
_cell.angle_alpha   90.00
_cell.angle_beta   90.00
_cell.angle_gamma   90.00
#
_symmetry.space_group_name_H-M   'P 1'
#
loop_
_entity.id
_entity.type
_entity.pdbx_description
1 polymer ?
#
loop_
_entity_poly.entity_id
_entity_poly.type
_entity_poly.pdbx_seq_one_letter_code
_entity_poly.pdbx_strand_id
1 'polypeptide(L)'
;MSPNVFQRFFKTSEEPQLYYYCFVFPILMPVSWLFFFAELGKKSMLRAAELAVLADGISAPHPRSGCVILGTEGDEVAKAFQRGQGGVPSEVLALDEAGDLAQGSSVYVNLEPRHGLAAGDDETVAALVRAGVARVVVGLRHPVPQLRGQAIHALREAGVQVYVLGDAYGEGGAGAAAAEAAAACRLANEALLHRIATGVPFSVFKYAMTLDGKIATASGHSAWVSGPLSRELVWAERRRSDAIIVGGATVRNDNPHLTTRQDTGHFPMRVVLSRSLDLPEEANLWDTSVASTLVMTQRGARRDFQEYLRVKGVEVIEFDFLEPSAVVNYFAHRGCLQLMWECGGTLAAPALSASAVHKVMAFIAPKVIGGGSKAKSPIGELGFVEMTQALPLVESNFDKVGDDLLFTGYLPSSGGLAAAAAAAAAAPLQPSSGGRITTAGHEEQSVGARVRALPAIQGELRGDGDDDDGGDEDLDMELCTAECEPEPPAGSQHLRFYKAWDAYGALSNFAPFPIDMQAEDGTVERWPTVEHYYQAYKFAGVDLEGSRATYEAVRTAATPEEAAWRGRRAMNKSPQFVNPAWAEQKFEVMYRALEAKFRQHPGPRRLLLETSRMGEVEEGGLALFEDAPHDAVW
;
A
#
# COMPACT_ATOMS: atom_id res chain seq x y z
N MET A 1 -13.82 -41.60 2.59
CA MET A 1 -14.06 -42.52 3.72
C MET A 1 -15.25 -43.44 3.37
N SER A 2 -15.06 -44.75 3.46
CA SER A 2 -16.15 -45.71 3.13
C SER A 2 -17.26 -45.65 4.18
N PRO A 3 -18.53 -46.00 3.83
CA PRO A 3 -19.69 -45.96 4.75
C PRO A 3 -19.49 -46.73 6.05
N ASN A 4 -18.59 -47.67 6.10
CA ASN A 4 -18.33 -48.52 7.28
C ASN A 4 -17.50 -47.82 8.39
N VAL A 5 -16.79 -46.71 8.09
CA VAL A 5 -16.04 -45.94 9.10
C VAL A 5 -17.02 -44.98 9.83
N PHE A 6 -18.04 -44.50 9.12
CA PHE A 6 -19.05 -43.59 9.66
C PHE A 6 -19.91 -44.26 10.72
N GLN A 7 -20.30 -45.53 10.53
CA GLN A 7 -21.12 -46.27 11.51
C GLN A 7 -20.36 -46.65 12.81
N ARG A 8 -19.05 -46.66 12.81
CA ARG A 8 -18.25 -46.97 14.02
C ARG A 8 -18.08 -45.78 14.97
N PHE A 9 -18.11 -44.56 14.42
CA PHE A 9 -17.94 -43.33 15.24
C PHE A 9 -19.21 -42.91 15.99
N PHE A 10 -20.40 -43.23 15.46
CA PHE A 10 -21.69 -42.81 16.04
C PHE A 10 -22.30 -43.80 17.03
N LYS A 11 -21.66 -44.92 17.31
CA LYS A 11 -22.17 -45.92 18.29
C LYS A 11 -21.81 -45.65 19.75
N THR A 12 -21.08 -44.61 20.06
CA THR A 12 -20.56 -44.35 21.42
C THR A 12 -20.88 -42.96 22.00
N SER A 13 -21.73 -42.14 21.39
CA SER A 13 -22.18 -40.87 21.97
C SER A 13 -23.66 -40.90 22.35
N GLU A 14 -23.94 -40.81 23.63
CA GLU A 14 -25.28 -40.77 24.24
C GLU A 14 -25.93 -39.37 24.19
N GLU A 15 -25.75 -38.59 23.14
CA GLU A 15 -26.42 -37.29 23.02
C GLU A 15 -27.39 -37.24 21.81
N PRO A 16 -28.73 -37.35 22.05
CA PRO A 16 -29.73 -37.28 20.98
C PRO A 16 -29.91 -35.89 20.35
N GLN A 17 -29.33 -34.83 20.91
CA GLN A 17 -29.50 -33.46 20.39
C GLN A 17 -28.75 -33.15 19.10
N LEU A 18 -27.69 -33.88 18.76
CA LEU A 18 -26.93 -33.67 17.52
C LEU A 18 -27.69 -34.08 16.26
N TYR A 19 -28.67 -35.02 16.39
CA TYR A 19 -29.47 -35.49 15.25
C TYR A 19 -30.50 -34.47 14.75
N TYR A 20 -30.95 -33.55 15.61
CA TYR A 20 -31.98 -32.57 15.25
C TYR A 20 -31.45 -31.42 14.39
N TYR A 21 -30.13 -31.09 14.52
CA TYR A 21 -29.49 -30.01 13.74
C TYR A 21 -29.13 -30.43 12.32
N CYS A 22 -28.99 -31.70 12.04
CA CYS A 22 -28.60 -32.19 10.69
C CYS A 22 -29.75 -32.21 9.68
N PHE A 23 -31.03 -32.10 10.11
CA PHE A 23 -32.17 -32.28 9.21
C PHE A 23 -33.01 -31.02 8.95
N VAL A 24 -32.78 -29.90 9.65
CA VAL A 24 -33.74 -28.77 9.64
C VAL A 24 -33.25 -27.54 8.89
N PHE A 25 -31.94 -27.44 8.54
CA PHE A 25 -31.42 -26.27 7.79
C PHE A 25 -30.44 -26.66 6.67
N PRO A 26 -30.83 -26.55 5.40
CA PRO A 26 -29.92 -26.77 4.25
C PRO A 26 -28.90 -25.64 4.01
N ILE A 27 -28.78 -24.66 4.93
CA ILE A 27 -27.84 -23.50 4.83
C ILE A 27 -26.65 -23.65 5.80
N LEU A 28 -26.62 -24.66 6.68
CA LEU A 28 -25.51 -24.90 7.59
C LEU A 28 -24.40 -25.69 6.87
N MET A 29 -23.19 -25.19 6.95
CA MET A 29 -21.99 -25.91 6.52
C MET A 29 -22.03 -27.37 7.03
N PRO A 30 -21.59 -28.37 6.22
CA PRO A 30 -21.49 -29.75 6.70
C PRO A 30 -20.62 -29.80 7.96
N VAL A 31 -21.08 -30.49 8.99
CA VAL A 31 -20.38 -30.69 10.28
C VAL A 31 -18.95 -31.22 10.06
N SER A 32 -18.75 -32.03 9.02
CA SER A 32 -17.42 -32.51 8.58
C SER A 32 -16.47 -31.39 8.20
N TRP A 33 -16.97 -30.25 7.74
CA TRP A 33 -16.12 -29.09 7.38
C TRP A 33 -15.68 -28.32 8.62
N LEU A 34 -16.53 -28.18 9.62
CA LEU A 34 -16.21 -27.59 10.92
C LEU A 34 -15.06 -28.33 11.61
N PHE A 35 -15.08 -29.67 11.58
CA PHE A 35 -13.99 -30.50 12.12
C PHE A 35 -12.73 -30.43 11.26
N PHE A 36 -12.85 -30.39 9.93
CA PHE A 36 -11.71 -30.29 9.03
C PHE A 36 -10.99 -28.94 9.17
N PHE A 37 -11.74 -27.84 9.40
CA PHE A 37 -11.13 -26.52 9.61
C PHE A 37 -10.55 -26.37 11.01
N ALA A 38 -11.00 -27.12 12.02
CA ALA A 38 -10.59 -26.92 13.41
C ALA A 38 -9.08 -27.06 13.66
N GLU A 39 -8.36 -27.89 12.91
CA GLU A 39 -6.92 -28.01 13.06
C GLU A 39 -6.16 -27.85 11.73
N LEU A 40 -6.49 -28.65 10.73
CA LEU A 40 -5.73 -28.68 9.47
C LEU A 40 -5.98 -27.41 8.63
N GLY A 41 -7.23 -26.98 8.53
CA GLY A 41 -7.60 -25.78 7.78
C GLY A 41 -7.04 -24.51 8.39
N LYS A 42 -7.07 -24.38 9.73
CA LYS A 42 -6.41 -23.29 10.47
C LYS A 42 -4.93 -23.27 10.17
N LYS A 43 -4.23 -24.41 10.33
CA LYS A 43 -2.80 -24.53 10.08
C LYS A 43 -2.44 -24.11 8.64
N SER A 44 -3.20 -24.56 7.65
CA SER A 44 -2.95 -24.25 6.24
C SER A 44 -3.18 -22.75 5.94
N MET A 45 -4.19 -22.14 6.53
CA MET A 45 -4.44 -20.70 6.37
C MET A 45 -3.40 -19.84 7.08
N LEU A 46 -2.97 -20.21 8.30
CA LEU A 46 -1.85 -19.55 8.97
C LEU A 46 -0.58 -19.66 8.13
N ARG A 47 -0.34 -20.84 7.54
CA ARG A 47 0.79 -21.06 6.64
C ARG A 47 0.71 -20.20 5.37
N ALA A 48 -0.47 -20.03 4.78
CA ALA A 48 -0.67 -19.13 3.64
C ALA A 48 -0.40 -17.66 4.02
N ALA A 49 -0.82 -17.22 5.22
CA ALA A 49 -0.52 -15.89 5.73
C ALA A 49 0.98 -15.67 6.00
N GLU A 50 1.68 -16.68 6.56
CA GLU A 50 3.15 -16.66 6.74
C GLU A 50 3.89 -16.55 5.41
N LEU A 51 3.45 -17.31 4.39
CA LEU A 51 4.02 -17.24 3.05
C LEU A 51 3.82 -15.86 2.42
N ALA A 52 2.65 -15.25 2.61
CA ALA A 52 2.39 -13.90 2.13
C ALA A 52 3.39 -12.88 2.70
N VAL A 53 3.82 -13.03 3.94
CA VAL A 53 4.84 -12.17 4.57
C VAL A 53 6.22 -12.30 3.91
N LEU A 54 6.54 -13.43 3.26
CA LEU A 54 7.79 -13.56 2.50
C LEU A 54 7.85 -12.63 1.27
N ALA A 55 6.72 -12.09 0.84
CA ALA A 55 6.64 -11.08 -0.23
C ALA A 55 6.94 -9.64 0.28
N ASP A 56 7.36 -9.47 1.53
CA ASP A 56 7.68 -8.16 2.12
C ASP A 56 8.73 -7.40 1.29
N GLY A 57 8.36 -6.18 0.87
CA GLY A 57 9.20 -5.28 0.10
C GLY A 57 9.34 -5.62 -1.39
N ILE A 58 8.92 -6.79 -1.84
CA ILE A 58 9.05 -7.20 -3.25
C ILE A 58 7.72 -7.19 -4.02
N SER A 59 6.58 -7.30 -3.33
CA SER A 59 5.26 -7.25 -3.96
C SER A 59 4.64 -5.84 -3.99
N ALA A 60 5.14 -4.90 -3.20
CA ALA A 60 4.59 -3.55 -3.15
C ALA A 60 4.58 -2.86 -4.53
N PRO A 61 3.49 -2.17 -4.91
CA PRO A 61 2.30 -1.85 -4.12
C PRO A 61 1.20 -2.92 -4.14
N HIS A 62 1.44 -4.08 -4.75
CA HIS A 62 0.48 -5.18 -4.77
C HIS A 62 0.31 -5.79 -3.38
N PRO A 63 -0.89 -6.32 -3.07
CA PRO A 63 -1.12 -7.04 -1.83
C PRO A 63 -0.20 -8.27 -1.72
N ARG A 64 0.10 -8.66 -0.50
CA ARG A 64 0.86 -9.86 -0.21
C ARG A 64 -0.05 -11.07 -0.32
N SER A 65 0.28 -11.99 -1.22
CA SER A 65 -0.47 -13.21 -1.45
C SER A 65 0.39 -14.44 -1.19
N GLY A 66 -0.18 -15.39 -0.43
CA GLY A 66 0.37 -16.69 -0.17
C GLY A 66 -0.70 -17.78 -0.35
N CYS A 67 -0.29 -18.91 -0.89
CA CYS A 67 -1.15 -20.02 -1.24
C CYS A 67 -0.58 -21.34 -0.69
N VAL A 68 -1.47 -22.20 -0.18
CA VAL A 68 -1.17 -23.59 0.22
C VAL A 68 -2.21 -24.49 -0.41
N ILE A 69 -1.76 -25.58 -1.02
CA ILE A 69 -2.63 -26.61 -1.61
C ILE A 69 -2.53 -27.88 -0.79
N LEU A 70 -3.67 -28.37 -0.34
CA LEU A 70 -3.81 -29.70 0.27
C LEU A 70 -4.40 -30.67 -0.73
N GLY A 71 -3.74 -31.81 -0.91
CA GLY A 71 -4.24 -32.93 -1.69
C GLY A 71 -5.53 -33.52 -1.13
N THR A 72 -6.06 -34.51 -1.81
CA THR A 72 -7.30 -35.20 -1.40
C THR A 72 -7.19 -35.95 -0.08
N GLU A 73 -5.99 -36.36 0.30
CA GLU A 73 -5.68 -37.02 1.58
C GLU A 73 -5.43 -36.02 2.72
N GLY A 74 -5.35 -34.71 2.43
CA GLY A 74 -5.13 -33.65 3.39
C GLY A 74 -3.65 -33.30 3.64
N ASP A 75 -2.73 -33.86 2.85
CA ASP A 75 -1.31 -33.54 2.84
C ASP A 75 -1.03 -32.23 2.09
N GLU A 76 0.01 -31.48 2.49
CA GLU A 76 0.48 -30.29 1.77
C GLU A 76 1.21 -30.73 0.52
N VAL A 77 0.60 -30.53 -0.66
CA VAL A 77 1.18 -30.93 -1.95
C VAL A 77 1.91 -29.78 -2.64
N ALA A 78 1.57 -28.55 -2.33
CA ALA A 78 2.26 -27.37 -2.86
C ALA A 78 2.02 -26.14 -2.00
N LYS A 79 2.95 -25.17 -2.13
CA LYS A 79 2.84 -23.85 -1.51
C LYS A 79 3.62 -22.81 -2.29
N ALA A 80 3.11 -21.59 -2.34
CA ALA A 80 3.80 -20.49 -2.98
C ALA A 80 3.42 -19.13 -2.36
N PHE A 81 4.20 -18.12 -2.71
CA PHE A 81 3.89 -16.71 -2.47
C PHE A 81 4.24 -15.88 -3.71
N GLN A 82 3.64 -14.72 -3.86
CA GLN A 82 3.91 -13.82 -4.97
C GLN A 82 5.33 -13.26 -4.87
N ARG A 83 6.17 -13.51 -5.88
CA ARG A 83 7.61 -13.22 -5.86
C ARG A 83 8.00 -11.87 -6.43
N GLY A 84 7.05 -10.98 -6.71
CA GLY A 84 7.37 -9.67 -7.27
C GLY A 84 6.15 -8.88 -7.69
N GLN A 85 6.36 -7.61 -7.93
CA GLN A 85 5.34 -6.70 -8.46
C GLN A 85 4.91 -7.16 -9.87
N GLY A 86 3.60 -7.36 -10.07
CA GLY A 86 3.09 -7.84 -11.36
C GLY A 86 3.52 -9.25 -11.76
N GLY A 87 4.18 -9.98 -10.84
CA GLY A 87 4.61 -11.35 -11.05
C GLY A 87 3.45 -12.35 -11.07
N VAL A 88 3.79 -13.62 -11.35
CA VAL A 88 2.81 -14.71 -11.35
C VAL A 88 2.14 -14.81 -9.99
N PRO A 89 0.80 -14.89 -9.93
CA PRO A 89 0.06 -15.05 -8.68
C PRO A 89 0.48 -16.27 -7.87
N SER A 90 0.41 -16.19 -6.55
CA SER A 90 0.79 -17.29 -5.65
C SER A 90 0.02 -18.58 -5.93
N GLU A 91 -1.24 -18.46 -6.31
CA GLU A 91 -2.13 -19.58 -6.64
C GLU A 91 -1.65 -20.33 -7.88
N VAL A 92 -1.27 -19.59 -8.92
CA VAL A 92 -0.75 -20.17 -10.17
C VAL A 92 0.58 -20.86 -9.92
N LEU A 93 1.49 -20.23 -9.16
CA LEU A 93 2.77 -20.85 -8.78
C LEU A 93 2.57 -22.14 -7.97
N ALA A 94 1.61 -22.14 -7.05
CA ALA A 94 1.30 -23.33 -6.26
C ALA A 94 0.65 -24.43 -7.10
N LEU A 95 -0.19 -24.08 -8.08
CA LEU A 95 -0.78 -25.04 -9.02
C LEU A 95 0.27 -25.67 -9.92
N ASP A 96 1.22 -24.86 -10.41
CA ASP A 96 2.34 -25.37 -11.22
C ASP A 96 3.21 -26.36 -10.42
N GLU A 97 3.42 -26.10 -9.12
CA GLU A 97 4.16 -27.01 -8.22
C GLU A 97 3.35 -28.30 -7.93
N ALA A 98 2.02 -28.17 -7.74
CA ALA A 98 1.15 -29.31 -7.44
C ALA A 98 0.94 -30.26 -8.63
N GLY A 99 0.94 -29.72 -9.86
CA GLY A 99 0.64 -30.48 -11.07
C GLY A 99 -0.68 -31.25 -10.97
N ASP A 100 -0.66 -32.53 -11.31
CA ASP A 100 -1.86 -33.40 -11.30
C ASP A 100 -2.47 -33.59 -9.89
N LEU A 101 -1.68 -33.37 -8.83
CA LEU A 101 -2.18 -33.44 -7.44
C LEU A 101 -3.14 -32.29 -7.06
N ALA A 102 -3.24 -31.27 -7.92
CA ALA A 102 -4.21 -30.19 -7.75
C ALA A 102 -5.65 -30.64 -7.98
N GLN A 103 -5.86 -31.73 -8.74
CA GLN A 103 -7.22 -32.22 -9.02
C GLN A 103 -7.92 -32.70 -7.75
N GLY A 104 -9.10 -32.17 -7.46
CA GLY A 104 -9.88 -32.48 -6.27
C GLY A 104 -9.33 -31.91 -4.96
N SER A 105 -8.26 -31.10 -5.02
CA SER A 105 -7.56 -30.51 -3.89
C SER A 105 -8.34 -29.40 -3.18
N SER A 106 -7.81 -28.97 -2.04
CA SER A 106 -8.28 -27.79 -1.29
C SER A 106 -7.19 -26.72 -1.29
N VAL A 107 -7.51 -25.54 -1.81
CA VAL A 107 -6.61 -24.40 -1.92
C VAL A 107 -6.92 -23.37 -0.83
N TYR A 108 -5.90 -22.97 -0.08
CA TYR A 108 -5.96 -21.95 0.96
C TYR A 108 -5.19 -20.71 0.52
N VAL A 109 -5.87 -19.56 0.45
CA VAL A 109 -5.29 -18.29 0.08
C VAL A 109 -5.55 -17.25 1.16
N ASN A 110 -4.52 -16.53 1.58
CA ASN A 110 -4.66 -15.51 2.63
C ASN A 110 -5.52 -14.32 2.19
N LEU A 111 -5.58 -14.04 0.89
CA LEU A 111 -6.31 -12.95 0.26
C LEU A 111 -7.07 -13.45 -0.97
N GLU A 112 -8.27 -12.93 -1.19
CA GLU A 112 -9.05 -13.19 -2.39
C GLU A 112 -8.25 -12.88 -3.66
N PRO A 113 -8.16 -13.81 -4.62
CA PRO A 113 -7.49 -13.58 -5.89
C PRO A 113 -8.07 -12.38 -6.64
N ARG A 114 -7.25 -11.73 -7.46
CA ARG A 114 -7.72 -10.68 -8.38
C ARG A 114 -8.53 -11.32 -9.51
N HIS A 115 -9.60 -10.64 -9.93
CA HIS A 115 -10.42 -11.08 -11.07
C HIS A 115 -11.15 -9.90 -11.69
N GLY A 116 -11.16 -9.80 -13.01
CA GLY A 116 -12.07 -8.96 -13.78
C GLY A 116 -11.67 -7.49 -13.98
N LEU A 117 -10.54 -7.01 -13.46
CA LEU A 117 -10.12 -5.62 -13.60
C LEU A 117 -9.03 -5.40 -14.65
N ALA A 118 -8.00 -6.27 -14.69
CA ALA A 118 -6.87 -6.13 -15.59
C ALA A 118 -6.71 -7.35 -16.49
N ALA A 119 -6.01 -7.19 -17.60
CA ALA A 119 -5.57 -8.30 -18.40
C ALA A 119 -4.67 -9.23 -17.57
N GLY A 120 -5.04 -10.51 -17.47
CA GLY A 120 -4.36 -11.50 -16.65
C GLY A 120 -4.97 -11.71 -15.25
N ASP A 121 -5.86 -10.85 -14.77
CA ASP A 121 -6.56 -11.10 -13.49
C ASP A 121 -7.44 -12.35 -13.56
N ASP A 122 -7.99 -12.66 -14.72
CA ASP A 122 -8.86 -13.84 -14.93
C ASP A 122 -8.06 -15.16 -14.97
N GLU A 123 -6.74 -15.09 -15.17
CA GLU A 123 -5.86 -16.25 -15.27
C GLU A 123 -5.85 -17.09 -13.99
N THR A 124 -5.88 -16.45 -12.82
CA THR A 124 -5.87 -17.18 -11.53
C THR A 124 -7.14 -18.02 -11.36
N VAL A 125 -8.32 -17.44 -11.62
CA VAL A 125 -9.59 -18.17 -11.55
C VAL A 125 -9.62 -19.28 -12.60
N ALA A 126 -9.23 -18.97 -13.84
CA ALA A 126 -9.16 -19.94 -14.92
C ALA A 126 -8.19 -21.09 -14.62
N ALA A 127 -7.03 -20.82 -14.01
CA ALA A 127 -6.05 -21.83 -13.61
C ALA A 127 -6.61 -22.77 -12.53
N LEU A 128 -7.25 -22.22 -11.48
CA LEU A 128 -7.90 -23.01 -10.43
C LEU A 128 -8.99 -23.94 -10.98
N VAL A 129 -9.80 -23.44 -11.91
CA VAL A 129 -10.86 -24.23 -12.56
C VAL A 129 -10.26 -25.30 -13.47
N ARG A 130 -9.26 -24.96 -14.31
CA ARG A 130 -8.58 -25.94 -15.19
C ARG A 130 -7.89 -27.06 -14.42
N ALA A 131 -7.31 -26.75 -13.27
CA ALA A 131 -6.68 -27.73 -12.38
C ALA A 131 -7.67 -28.64 -11.67
N GLY A 132 -8.98 -28.39 -11.79
CA GLY A 132 -10.02 -29.23 -11.17
C GLY A 132 -10.03 -29.16 -9.65
N VAL A 133 -9.68 -28.00 -9.07
CA VAL A 133 -9.70 -27.76 -7.62
C VAL A 133 -11.13 -27.93 -7.07
N ALA A 134 -11.29 -28.73 -6.01
CA ALA A 134 -12.61 -28.96 -5.41
C ALA A 134 -13.10 -27.80 -4.55
N ARG A 135 -12.18 -27.14 -3.83
CA ARG A 135 -12.52 -26.03 -2.93
C ARG A 135 -11.44 -24.99 -2.80
N VAL A 136 -11.84 -23.73 -2.57
CA VAL A 136 -10.97 -22.61 -2.25
C VAL A 136 -11.41 -22.01 -0.93
N VAL A 137 -10.47 -21.84 0.00
CA VAL A 137 -10.68 -21.17 1.29
C VAL A 137 -9.94 -19.83 1.25
N VAL A 138 -10.69 -18.75 1.38
CA VAL A 138 -10.19 -17.37 1.31
C VAL A 138 -10.10 -16.80 2.72
N GLY A 139 -8.91 -16.33 3.12
CA GLY A 139 -8.67 -15.76 4.43
C GLY A 139 -9.27 -14.36 4.58
N LEU A 140 -9.12 -13.53 3.55
CA LEU A 140 -9.56 -12.14 3.52
C LEU A 140 -10.14 -11.81 2.14
N ARG A 141 -11.33 -11.20 2.09
CA ARG A 141 -11.86 -10.64 0.84
C ARG A 141 -10.94 -9.52 0.33
N HIS A 142 -10.89 -9.35 -0.98
CA HIS A 142 -10.05 -8.31 -1.57
C HIS A 142 -10.48 -6.94 -1.02
N PRO A 143 -9.55 -6.13 -0.45
CA PRO A 143 -9.91 -4.86 0.18
C PRO A 143 -10.34 -3.79 -0.84
N VAL A 144 -9.85 -3.86 -2.09
CA VAL A 144 -10.25 -2.96 -3.17
C VAL A 144 -11.69 -3.27 -3.58
N PRO A 145 -12.63 -2.30 -3.50
CA PRO A 145 -14.06 -2.55 -3.72
C PRO A 145 -14.39 -3.20 -5.05
N GLN A 146 -13.70 -2.81 -6.13
CA GLN A 146 -13.93 -3.31 -7.49
C GLN A 146 -13.52 -4.78 -7.68
N LEU A 147 -12.60 -5.28 -6.86
CA LEU A 147 -12.12 -6.66 -6.91
C LEU A 147 -12.86 -7.57 -5.92
N ARG A 148 -13.47 -6.95 -4.91
CA ARG A 148 -14.09 -7.66 -3.80
C ARG A 148 -15.24 -8.55 -4.24
N GLY A 149 -15.11 -9.85 -3.98
CA GLY A 149 -16.13 -10.84 -4.29
C GLY A 149 -16.14 -11.31 -5.75
N GLN A 150 -15.34 -10.70 -6.64
CA GLN A 150 -15.35 -11.04 -8.06
C GLN A 150 -14.82 -12.46 -8.30
N ALA A 151 -13.64 -12.79 -7.76
CA ALA A 151 -13.07 -14.13 -7.87
C ALA A 151 -13.94 -15.18 -7.16
N ILE A 152 -14.46 -14.84 -6.00
CA ILE A 152 -15.37 -15.73 -5.23
C ILE A 152 -16.60 -16.07 -6.06
N HIS A 153 -17.19 -15.07 -6.73
CA HIS A 153 -18.36 -15.28 -7.59
C HIS A 153 -18.02 -16.15 -8.79
N ALA A 154 -16.97 -15.82 -9.53
CA ALA A 154 -16.55 -16.57 -10.71
C ALA A 154 -16.20 -18.03 -10.40
N LEU A 155 -15.50 -18.30 -9.30
CA LEU A 155 -15.20 -19.67 -8.85
C LEU A 155 -16.46 -20.45 -8.51
N ARG A 156 -17.43 -19.83 -7.82
CA ARG A 156 -18.72 -20.46 -7.50
C ARG A 156 -19.56 -20.78 -8.75
N GLU A 157 -19.59 -19.87 -9.71
CA GLU A 157 -20.24 -20.12 -11.02
C GLU A 157 -19.58 -21.26 -11.79
N ALA A 158 -18.27 -21.42 -11.65
CA ALA A 158 -17.53 -22.55 -12.24
C ALA A 158 -17.69 -23.88 -11.45
N GLY A 159 -18.49 -23.89 -10.35
CA GLY A 159 -18.77 -25.09 -9.57
C GLY A 159 -17.74 -25.39 -8.46
N VAL A 160 -16.76 -24.51 -8.22
CA VAL A 160 -15.79 -24.65 -7.13
C VAL A 160 -16.43 -24.25 -5.80
N GLN A 161 -16.24 -25.04 -4.74
CA GLN A 161 -16.70 -24.69 -3.42
C GLN A 161 -15.83 -23.56 -2.85
N VAL A 162 -16.41 -22.39 -2.52
CA VAL A 162 -15.66 -21.27 -1.96
C VAL A 162 -16.15 -20.89 -0.58
N TYR A 163 -15.21 -20.88 0.37
CA TYR A 163 -15.42 -20.47 1.76
C TYR A 163 -14.58 -19.22 2.06
N VAL A 164 -15.16 -18.27 2.82
CA VAL A 164 -14.48 -17.04 3.23
C VAL A 164 -14.50 -16.96 4.76
N LEU A 165 -13.33 -16.76 5.38
CA LEU A 165 -13.21 -16.81 6.83
C LEU A 165 -14.04 -15.75 7.58
N GLY A 166 -14.29 -14.59 6.97
CA GLY A 166 -15.05 -13.51 7.59
C GLY A 166 -16.57 -13.67 7.54
N ASP A 167 -17.10 -14.54 6.65
CA ASP A 167 -18.54 -14.61 6.34
C ASP A 167 -19.30 -15.68 7.16
N ALA A 168 -18.62 -16.60 7.80
CA ALA A 168 -19.21 -17.89 8.17
C ALA A 168 -19.41 -18.12 9.67
N TYR A 169 -19.06 -17.20 10.56
CA TYR A 169 -18.93 -17.55 11.96
C TYR A 169 -19.70 -16.62 12.90
N GLY A 170 -20.92 -17.03 13.22
CA GLY A 170 -21.58 -16.71 14.47
C GLY A 170 -20.90 -17.43 15.66
N GLU A 171 -21.20 -16.99 16.86
CA GLU A 171 -20.65 -17.43 18.15
C GLU A 171 -20.67 -18.96 18.35
N GLY A 172 -19.54 -19.65 18.07
CA GLY A 172 -19.39 -21.09 18.29
C GLY A 172 -17.93 -21.56 18.12
N GLY A 173 -17.52 -22.66 18.74
CA GLY A 173 -16.12 -23.13 18.92
C GLY A 173 -15.23 -23.25 17.67
N ALA A 174 -15.77 -23.39 16.47
CA ALA A 174 -15.02 -23.27 15.22
C ALA A 174 -14.69 -21.79 14.90
N GLY A 175 -15.41 -20.82 15.48
CA GLY A 175 -15.22 -19.39 15.30
C GLY A 175 -13.85 -18.88 15.76
N ALA A 176 -13.31 -19.38 16.87
CA ALA A 176 -12.04 -18.92 17.42
C ALA A 176 -10.85 -19.26 16.51
N ALA A 177 -10.80 -20.48 15.96
CA ALA A 177 -9.73 -20.91 15.05
C ALA A 177 -9.77 -20.13 13.72
N ALA A 178 -10.98 -19.87 13.19
CA ALA A 178 -11.18 -19.07 12.00
C ALA A 178 -10.84 -17.59 12.25
N ALA A 179 -11.20 -17.06 13.42
CA ALA A 179 -10.89 -15.69 13.80
C ALA A 179 -9.37 -15.45 13.89
N GLU A 180 -8.62 -16.38 14.48
CA GLU A 180 -7.17 -16.32 14.55
C GLU A 180 -6.53 -16.36 13.16
N ALA A 181 -6.96 -17.30 12.30
CA ALA A 181 -6.44 -17.39 10.93
C ALA A 181 -6.80 -16.14 10.10
N ALA A 182 -8.01 -15.61 10.25
CA ALA A 182 -8.40 -14.36 9.61
C ALA A 182 -7.60 -13.16 10.13
N ALA A 183 -7.26 -13.12 11.42
CA ALA A 183 -6.39 -12.09 12.00
C ALA A 183 -4.99 -12.14 11.40
N ALA A 184 -4.40 -13.32 11.22
CA ALA A 184 -3.12 -13.49 10.54
C ALA A 184 -3.16 -12.99 9.09
N CYS A 185 -4.23 -13.28 8.35
CA CYS A 185 -4.40 -12.78 6.97
C CYS A 185 -4.52 -11.24 6.94
N ARG A 186 -5.24 -10.63 7.89
CA ARG A 186 -5.31 -9.17 8.02
C ARG A 186 -3.95 -8.57 8.34
N LEU A 187 -3.21 -9.15 9.29
CA LEU A 187 -1.88 -8.69 9.67
C LEU A 187 -0.90 -8.73 8.50
N ALA A 188 -0.96 -9.76 7.66
CA ALA A 188 -0.15 -9.86 6.45
C ALA A 188 -0.39 -8.70 5.47
N ASN A 189 -1.59 -8.09 5.47
CA ASN A 189 -1.99 -7.00 4.57
C ASN A 189 -2.40 -5.72 5.31
N GLU A 190 -1.95 -5.51 6.56
CA GLU A 190 -2.39 -4.38 7.41
C GLU A 190 -2.18 -3.01 6.76
N ALA A 191 -1.05 -2.79 6.09
CA ALA A 191 -0.74 -1.53 5.42
C ALA A 191 -1.72 -1.23 4.26
N LEU A 192 -2.04 -2.23 3.46
CA LEU A 192 -3.01 -2.10 2.37
C LEU A 192 -4.43 -1.83 2.91
N LEU A 193 -4.85 -2.58 3.94
CA LEU A 193 -6.16 -2.38 4.58
C LEU A 193 -6.29 -0.96 5.13
N HIS A 194 -5.26 -0.49 5.83
CA HIS A 194 -5.22 0.88 6.34
C HIS A 194 -5.29 1.91 5.22
N ARG A 195 -4.48 1.74 4.17
CA ARG A 195 -4.45 2.64 3.02
C ARG A 195 -5.81 2.75 2.33
N ILE A 196 -6.50 1.63 2.12
CA ILE A 196 -7.84 1.61 1.51
C ILE A 196 -8.87 2.28 2.43
N ALA A 197 -8.77 2.08 3.74
CA ALA A 197 -9.72 2.64 4.71
C ALA A 197 -9.55 4.16 4.93
N THR A 198 -8.31 4.66 4.87
CA THR A 198 -7.98 6.03 5.31
C THR A 198 -7.45 6.95 4.22
N GLY A 199 -6.98 6.39 3.11
CA GLY A 199 -6.33 7.15 2.04
C GLY A 199 -4.87 7.54 2.33
N VAL A 200 -4.31 7.22 3.52
CA VAL A 200 -2.93 7.54 3.90
C VAL A 200 -2.08 6.29 4.16
N PRO A 201 -0.74 6.35 4.01
CA PRO A 201 0.13 5.23 4.31
C PRO A 201 0.02 4.79 5.77
N PHE A 202 0.12 3.49 6.00
CA PHE A 202 0.24 2.94 7.34
C PHE A 202 1.60 3.30 7.94
N SER A 203 1.62 3.86 9.14
CA SER A 203 2.83 4.37 9.78
C SER A 203 3.15 3.61 11.07
N VAL A 204 4.34 3.02 11.12
CA VAL A 204 4.86 2.31 12.29
C VAL A 204 5.91 3.18 12.98
N PHE A 205 5.74 3.48 14.26
CA PHE A 205 6.76 4.12 15.08
C PHE A 205 7.55 3.06 15.85
N LYS A 206 8.81 2.91 15.49
CA LYS A 206 9.71 1.94 16.10
C LYS A 206 10.75 2.62 16.96
N TYR A 207 10.94 2.12 18.16
CA TYR A 207 12.05 2.49 19.01
C TYR A 207 12.57 1.31 19.83
N ALA A 208 13.78 1.46 20.38
CA ALA A 208 14.33 0.54 21.37
C ALA A 208 14.70 1.36 22.61
N MET A 209 14.34 0.86 23.79
CA MET A 209 14.63 1.52 25.06
C MET A 209 15.14 0.52 26.10
N THR A 210 15.79 1.06 27.11
CA THR A 210 16.13 0.34 28.34
C THR A 210 14.89 0.12 29.20
N LEU A 211 14.97 -0.75 30.20
CA LEU A 211 13.88 -1.03 31.13
C LEU A 211 13.44 0.25 31.90
N ASP A 212 14.35 1.18 32.15
CA ASP A 212 14.09 2.49 32.74
C ASP A 212 13.70 3.58 31.72
N GLY A 213 13.27 3.18 30.50
CA GLY A 213 12.65 4.04 29.51
C GLY A 213 13.59 5.00 28.77
N LYS A 214 14.87 4.63 28.57
CA LYS A 214 15.85 5.48 27.90
C LYS A 214 16.30 4.92 26.56
N ILE A 215 16.39 5.81 25.55
CA ILE A 215 16.88 5.46 24.20
C ILE A 215 18.36 5.79 23.98
N ALA A 216 18.94 6.61 24.86
CA ALA A 216 20.34 6.99 24.83
C ALA A 216 20.81 7.42 26.22
N THR A 217 22.12 7.39 26.45
CA THR A 217 22.76 7.96 27.63
C THR A 217 22.66 9.50 27.66
N ALA A 218 23.04 10.12 28.75
CA ALA A 218 23.09 11.59 28.86
C ALA A 218 24.03 12.24 27.84
N SER A 219 25.07 11.53 27.38
CA SER A 219 25.99 11.96 26.30
C SER A 219 25.41 11.78 24.89
N GLY A 220 24.27 11.11 24.76
CA GLY A 220 23.65 10.82 23.46
C GLY A 220 24.04 9.48 22.85
N HIS A 221 24.89 8.67 23.50
CA HIS A 221 25.26 7.36 23.00
C HIS A 221 24.08 6.39 23.04
N SER A 222 23.69 5.84 21.87
CA SER A 222 22.49 5.02 21.66
C SER A 222 22.81 3.61 21.10
N ALA A 223 24.08 3.28 20.90
CA ALA A 223 24.45 2.01 20.28
C ALA A 223 24.09 0.81 21.18
N TRP A 224 23.56 -0.25 20.54
CA TRP A 224 23.35 -1.56 21.17
C TRP A 224 22.35 -1.57 22.34
N VAL A 225 21.30 -0.75 22.27
CA VAL A 225 20.21 -0.79 23.26
C VAL A 225 19.57 -2.17 23.25
N SER A 226 19.06 -2.63 22.10
CA SER A 226 18.42 -3.93 21.93
C SER A 226 19.35 -5.03 21.41
N GLY A 227 18.96 -6.28 21.60
CA GLY A 227 19.70 -7.47 21.23
C GLY A 227 19.75 -7.75 19.71
N PRO A 228 20.52 -8.78 19.27
CA PRO A 228 20.64 -9.11 17.84
C PRO A 228 19.32 -9.51 17.19
N LEU A 229 18.52 -10.38 17.84
CA LEU A 229 17.25 -10.85 17.31
C LEU A 229 16.24 -9.71 17.13
N SER A 230 16.22 -8.76 18.08
CA SER A 230 15.40 -7.53 17.93
C SER A 230 15.79 -6.71 16.70
N ARG A 231 17.08 -6.63 16.39
CA ARG A 231 17.57 -5.93 15.20
C ARG A 231 17.17 -6.64 13.89
N GLU A 232 17.12 -7.97 13.89
CA GLU A 232 16.63 -8.73 12.73
C GLU A 232 15.17 -8.41 12.44
N LEU A 233 14.32 -8.30 13.48
CA LEU A 233 12.93 -7.87 13.32
C LEU A 233 12.83 -6.42 12.81
N VAL A 234 13.72 -5.52 13.25
CA VAL A 234 13.79 -4.15 12.72
C VAL A 234 14.15 -4.17 11.23
N TRP A 235 15.09 -5.00 10.80
CA TRP A 235 15.43 -5.12 9.37
C TRP A 235 14.28 -5.72 8.56
N ALA A 236 13.51 -6.65 9.12
CA ALA A 236 12.29 -7.16 8.51
C ALA A 236 11.23 -6.05 8.36
N GLU A 237 11.05 -5.21 9.39
CA GLU A 237 10.09 -4.09 9.34
C GLU A 237 10.54 -3.00 8.35
N ARG A 238 11.85 -2.71 8.25
CA ARG A 238 12.38 -1.82 7.22
C ARG A 238 12.10 -2.35 5.81
N ARG A 239 12.25 -3.66 5.59
CA ARG A 239 11.96 -4.32 4.31
C ARG A 239 10.51 -4.17 3.88
N ARG A 240 9.60 -4.20 4.85
CA ARG A 240 8.14 -4.04 4.69
C ARG A 240 7.72 -2.60 4.38
N SER A 241 8.61 -1.63 4.64
CA SER A 241 8.31 -0.20 4.54
C SER A 241 8.79 0.38 3.22
N ASP A 242 8.01 1.31 2.65
CA ASP A 242 8.39 2.07 1.46
C ASP A 242 9.38 3.18 1.79
N ALA A 243 9.29 3.74 3.00
CA ALA A 243 10.18 4.79 3.48
C ALA A 243 10.48 4.67 4.97
N ILE A 244 11.73 5.02 5.35
CA ILE A 244 12.20 5.10 6.73
C ILE A 244 12.48 6.55 7.07
N ILE A 245 11.80 7.08 8.07
CA ILE A 245 11.82 8.48 8.46
C ILE A 245 12.65 8.66 9.72
N VAL A 246 13.65 9.55 9.65
CA VAL A 246 14.48 9.95 10.79
C VAL A 246 14.52 11.47 10.92
N GLY A 247 14.82 11.95 12.13
CA GLY A 247 15.08 13.38 12.35
C GLY A 247 16.56 13.76 12.18
N GLY A 248 16.86 15.03 11.97
CA GLY A 248 18.23 15.53 11.85
C GLY A 248 19.15 15.19 13.03
N ALA A 249 18.61 15.09 14.24
CA ALA A 249 19.39 14.68 15.42
C ALA A 249 19.89 13.22 15.31
N THR A 250 19.11 12.32 14.72
CA THR A 250 19.53 10.94 14.45
C THR A 250 20.69 10.90 13.45
N VAL A 251 20.63 11.75 12.41
CA VAL A 251 21.75 11.85 11.43
C VAL A 251 23.02 12.32 12.10
N ARG A 252 22.96 13.38 12.93
CA ARG A 252 24.12 13.95 13.61
C ARG A 252 24.75 13.01 14.65
N ASN A 253 23.92 12.29 15.42
CA ASN A 253 24.40 11.50 16.53
C ASN A 253 24.80 10.07 16.14
N ASP A 254 24.03 9.45 15.26
CA ASP A 254 24.12 8.02 14.99
C ASP A 254 24.69 7.72 13.60
N ASN A 255 24.72 8.69 12.68
CA ASN A 255 25.14 8.54 11.29
C ASN A 255 24.68 7.20 10.66
N PRO A 256 23.38 6.92 10.63
CA PRO A 256 22.86 5.61 10.30
C PRO A 256 22.93 5.31 8.80
N HIS A 257 22.94 4.02 8.43
CA HIS A 257 22.79 3.59 7.03
C HIS A 257 21.31 3.39 6.62
N LEU A 258 20.44 3.06 7.55
CA LEU A 258 19.01 2.77 7.33
C LEU A 258 18.74 1.72 6.25
N THR A 259 19.59 0.70 6.15
CA THR A 259 19.43 -0.40 5.19
C THR A 259 18.70 -1.58 5.80
N THR A 260 18.21 -2.47 4.95
CA THR A 260 17.59 -3.75 5.35
C THR A 260 18.62 -4.82 5.75
N ARG A 261 19.90 -4.58 5.48
CA ARG A 261 21.04 -5.50 5.70
C ARG A 261 20.87 -6.89 5.07
N GLN A 262 19.96 -7.01 4.12
CA GLN A 262 19.73 -8.21 3.33
C GLN A 262 19.62 -7.81 1.86
N ASP A 263 20.19 -8.59 0.99
CA ASP A 263 20.11 -8.39 -0.45
C ASP A 263 18.79 -8.98 -0.99
N THR A 264 17.70 -8.24 -0.80
CA THR A 264 16.36 -8.65 -1.23
C THR A 264 15.90 -7.90 -2.48
N GLY A 265 16.75 -7.03 -3.04
CA GLY A 265 16.40 -6.19 -4.19
C GLY A 265 15.47 -5.01 -3.87
N HIS A 266 14.93 -4.92 -2.66
CA HIS A 266 14.13 -3.79 -2.20
C HIS A 266 14.87 -2.99 -1.12
N PHE A 267 15.01 -1.68 -1.39
CA PHE A 267 15.60 -0.74 -0.44
C PHE A 267 14.59 0.38 -0.18
N PRO A 268 14.09 0.51 1.07
CA PRO A 268 13.20 1.60 1.43
C PRO A 268 13.89 2.95 1.22
N MET A 269 13.12 3.96 0.83
CA MET A 269 13.60 5.33 0.74
C MET A 269 14.02 5.83 2.12
N ARG A 270 15.22 6.41 2.24
CA ARG A 270 15.71 7.00 3.48
C ARG A 270 15.28 8.46 3.54
N VAL A 271 14.53 8.83 4.56
CA VAL A 271 13.92 10.17 4.68
C VAL A 271 14.44 10.89 5.90
N VAL A 272 14.98 12.09 5.69
CA VAL A 272 15.49 12.94 6.77
C VAL A 272 14.60 14.17 6.91
N LEU A 273 14.02 14.38 8.09
CA LEU A 273 13.26 15.59 8.41
C LEU A 273 14.15 16.58 9.18
N SER A 274 14.40 17.75 8.60
CA SER A 274 15.21 18.79 9.22
C SER A 274 14.74 20.18 8.79
N ARG A 275 14.07 20.90 9.69
CA ARG A 275 13.56 22.25 9.38
C ARG A 275 14.63 23.23 8.96
N SER A 276 15.77 23.22 9.64
CA SER A 276 16.87 24.19 9.44
C SER A 276 18.00 23.67 8.58
N LEU A 277 17.97 22.39 8.16
CA LEU A 277 19.11 21.71 7.51
C LEU A 277 20.41 21.80 8.34
N ASP A 278 20.31 21.84 9.67
CA ASP A 278 21.46 21.64 10.54
C ASP A 278 21.86 20.17 10.52
N LEU A 279 22.57 19.79 9.46
CA LEU A 279 22.99 18.43 9.15
C LEU A 279 24.49 18.43 8.79
N PRO A 280 25.21 17.32 9.04
CA PRO A 280 26.60 17.20 8.67
C PRO A 280 26.75 17.15 7.14
N GLU A 281 27.85 17.73 6.64
CA GLU A 281 28.20 17.66 5.23
C GLU A 281 28.50 16.23 4.77
N GLU A 282 29.04 15.40 5.64
CA GLU A 282 29.25 13.98 5.39
C GLU A 282 28.37 13.12 6.27
N ALA A 283 27.57 12.25 5.65
CA ALA A 283 26.78 11.23 6.33
C ALA A 283 26.58 10.03 5.41
N ASN A 284 26.44 8.85 6.03
CA ASN A 284 26.14 7.60 5.32
C ASN A 284 24.86 7.69 4.47
N LEU A 285 23.94 8.58 4.85
CA LEU A 285 22.69 8.78 4.12
C LEU A 285 22.87 9.53 2.80
N TRP A 286 24.00 10.24 2.62
CA TRP A 286 24.28 10.96 1.35
C TRP A 286 24.86 10.06 0.26
N ASP A 287 25.23 8.84 0.59
CA ASP A 287 25.58 7.81 -0.39
C ASP A 287 24.33 7.21 -1.01
N THR A 288 23.89 7.79 -2.13
CA THR A 288 22.69 7.37 -2.85
C THR A 288 22.89 6.12 -3.72
N SER A 289 24.13 5.60 -3.80
CA SER A 289 24.40 4.33 -4.47
C SER A 289 23.81 3.13 -3.69
N VAL A 290 23.69 3.25 -2.37
CA VAL A 290 23.15 2.22 -1.48
C VAL A 290 21.62 2.19 -1.51
N ALA A 291 20.99 3.36 -1.39
CA ALA A 291 19.54 3.52 -1.44
C ALA A 291 19.19 4.99 -1.71
N SER A 292 18.01 5.24 -2.26
CA SER A 292 17.52 6.61 -2.48
C SER A 292 17.36 7.35 -1.15
N THR A 293 17.72 8.64 -1.13
CA THR A 293 17.61 9.51 0.03
C THR A 293 16.82 10.77 -0.31
N LEU A 294 15.88 11.11 0.56
CA LEU A 294 15.06 12.31 0.48
C LEU A 294 15.26 13.13 1.76
N VAL A 295 15.57 14.41 1.60
CA VAL A 295 15.62 15.37 2.70
C VAL A 295 14.42 16.30 2.58
N MET A 296 13.62 16.37 3.63
CA MET A 296 12.48 17.28 3.72
C MET A 296 12.83 18.42 4.68
N THR A 297 12.65 19.64 4.22
CA THR A 297 13.05 20.84 4.95
C THR A 297 12.01 21.94 4.89
N GLN A 298 12.19 22.97 5.68
CA GLN A 298 11.35 24.17 5.61
C GLN A 298 11.88 25.11 4.53
N ARG A 299 11.00 25.77 3.82
CA ARG A 299 11.34 26.69 2.73
C ARG A 299 12.37 27.74 3.17
N GLY A 300 13.37 27.93 2.33
CA GLY A 300 14.44 28.89 2.55
C GLY A 300 15.55 28.42 3.47
N ALA A 301 15.53 27.18 3.97
CA ALA A 301 16.60 26.65 4.81
C ALA A 301 17.85 26.41 3.97
N ARG A 302 19.01 26.92 4.40
CA ARG A 302 20.38 26.67 3.86
C ARG A 302 20.43 26.26 2.38
N ARG A 303 20.20 27.19 1.46
CA ARG A 303 20.15 26.92 0.00
C ARG A 303 21.46 26.30 -0.52
N ASP A 304 22.60 26.75 -0.02
CA ASP A 304 23.93 26.19 -0.31
C ASP A 304 24.01 24.69 -0.01
N PHE A 305 23.49 24.30 1.13
CA PHE A 305 23.49 22.90 1.54
C PHE A 305 22.44 22.06 0.79
N GLN A 306 21.31 22.65 0.42
CA GLN A 306 20.35 21.97 -0.46
C GLN A 306 20.98 21.64 -1.82
N GLU A 307 21.70 22.60 -2.42
CA GLU A 307 22.39 22.36 -3.69
C GLU A 307 23.48 21.30 -3.53
N TYR A 308 24.26 21.36 -2.47
CA TYR A 308 25.23 20.32 -2.15
C TYR A 308 24.61 18.92 -2.08
N LEU A 309 23.46 18.77 -1.43
CA LEU A 309 22.73 17.51 -1.35
C LEU A 309 22.22 17.05 -2.73
N ARG A 310 21.70 17.97 -3.55
CA ARG A 310 21.24 17.66 -4.91
C ARG A 310 22.38 17.18 -5.80
N VAL A 311 23.55 17.79 -5.69
CA VAL A 311 24.77 17.35 -6.43
C VAL A 311 25.15 15.91 -6.05
N LYS A 312 24.95 15.51 -4.78
CA LYS A 312 25.15 14.13 -4.33
C LYS A 312 24.02 13.16 -4.75
N GLY A 313 23.00 13.64 -5.46
CA GLY A 313 21.86 12.83 -5.89
C GLY A 313 20.76 12.66 -4.83
N VAL A 314 20.85 13.40 -3.72
CA VAL A 314 19.82 13.42 -2.67
C VAL A 314 18.68 14.31 -3.14
N GLU A 315 17.46 13.78 -3.09
CA GLU A 315 16.24 14.57 -3.37
C GLU A 315 16.00 15.54 -2.19
N VAL A 316 15.67 16.81 -2.48
CA VAL A 316 15.37 17.80 -1.44
C VAL A 316 14.01 18.43 -1.73
N ILE A 317 13.08 18.31 -0.78
CA ILE A 317 11.73 18.88 -0.85
C ILE A 317 11.56 19.93 0.24
N GLU A 318 11.09 21.10 -0.15
CA GLU A 318 10.77 22.19 0.77
C GLU A 318 9.27 22.26 1.06
N PHE A 319 8.95 22.46 2.33
CA PHE A 319 7.59 22.72 2.82
C PHE A 319 7.52 24.11 3.43
N ASP A 320 6.41 24.82 3.25
CA ASP A 320 6.17 26.06 3.97
C ASP A 320 6.17 25.81 5.49
N PHE A 321 5.51 24.74 5.91
CA PHE A 321 5.53 24.22 7.28
C PHE A 321 5.83 22.72 7.25
N LEU A 322 7.01 22.33 7.72
CA LEU A 322 7.40 20.93 7.81
C LEU A 322 6.76 20.29 9.05
N GLU A 323 5.64 19.62 8.86
CA GLU A 323 4.86 18.89 9.86
C GLU A 323 4.73 17.41 9.51
N PRO A 324 4.56 16.52 10.52
CA PRO A 324 4.37 15.10 10.27
C PRO A 324 3.16 14.75 9.38
N SER A 325 2.05 15.49 9.50
CA SER A 325 0.87 15.36 8.66
C SER A 325 1.16 15.63 7.18
N ALA A 326 1.89 16.72 6.88
CA ALA A 326 2.31 17.06 5.54
C ALA A 326 3.25 15.99 4.93
N VAL A 327 4.14 15.41 5.75
CA VAL A 327 5.02 14.30 5.36
C VAL A 327 4.21 13.05 4.99
N VAL A 328 3.24 12.65 5.82
CA VAL A 328 2.36 11.50 5.55
C VAL A 328 1.56 11.72 4.28
N ASN A 329 1.00 12.92 4.09
CA ASN A 329 0.26 13.28 2.87
C ASN A 329 1.15 13.25 1.62
N TYR A 330 2.39 13.76 1.71
CA TYR A 330 3.35 13.65 0.61
C TYR A 330 3.58 12.19 0.19
N PHE A 331 3.78 11.28 1.15
CA PHE A 331 3.94 9.87 0.85
C PHE A 331 2.63 9.19 0.43
N ALA A 332 1.49 9.71 0.86
CA ALA A 332 0.19 9.30 0.32
C ALA A 332 0.10 9.59 -1.19
N HIS A 333 0.49 10.77 -1.63
CA HIS A 333 0.54 11.13 -3.05
C HIS A 333 1.62 10.36 -3.82
N ARG A 334 2.73 9.98 -3.20
CA ARG A 334 3.72 9.07 -3.81
C ARG A 334 3.27 7.61 -3.88
N GLY A 335 2.10 7.30 -3.33
CA GLY A 335 1.52 5.96 -3.38
C GLY A 335 2.16 4.95 -2.43
N CYS A 336 2.87 5.40 -1.40
CA CYS A 336 3.43 4.53 -0.39
C CYS A 336 2.32 3.84 0.42
N LEU A 337 2.55 2.58 0.78
CA LEU A 337 1.66 1.81 1.63
C LEU A 337 2.07 1.89 3.09
N GLN A 338 3.38 1.86 3.37
CA GLN A 338 3.88 1.79 4.74
C GLN A 338 5.08 2.72 4.95
N LEU A 339 5.05 3.46 6.06
CA LEU A 339 6.13 4.32 6.54
C LEU A 339 6.65 3.79 7.88
N MET A 340 7.95 3.85 8.08
CA MET A 340 8.58 3.51 9.36
C MET A 340 9.24 4.74 9.97
N TRP A 341 8.83 5.13 11.16
CA TRP A 341 9.41 6.24 11.91
C TRP A 341 10.46 5.67 12.88
N GLU A 342 11.73 5.91 12.59
CA GLU A 342 12.86 5.56 13.47
C GLU A 342 13.48 6.83 14.02
N CYS A 343 12.75 7.55 14.87
CA CYS A 343 13.13 8.88 15.33
C CYS A 343 13.15 8.98 16.86
N GLY A 344 13.89 9.97 17.37
CA GLY A 344 13.89 10.30 18.80
C GLY A 344 12.69 11.15 19.20
N GLY A 345 12.55 11.37 20.51
CA GLY A 345 11.38 11.99 21.13
C GLY A 345 10.98 13.36 20.56
N THR A 346 11.94 14.16 20.09
CA THR A 346 11.67 15.48 19.50
C THR A 346 10.80 15.40 18.24
N LEU A 347 10.93 14.35 17.44
CA LEU A 347 10.11 14.14 16.25
C LEU A 347 8.94 13.19 16.53
N ALA A 348 9.10 12.25 17.45
CA ALA A 348 8.05 11.30 17.80
C ALA A 348 6.82 11.98 18.42
N ALA A 349 7.03 12.95 19.33
CA ALA A 349 5.91 13.65 19.97
C ALA A 349 5.00 14.38 18.97
N PRO A 350 5.49 15.25 18.07
CA PRO A 350 4.64 15.87 17.05
C PRO A 350 4.04 14.85 16.06
N ALA A 351 4.73 13.74 15.76
CA ALA A 351 4.18 12.71 14.89
C ALA A 351 2.99 11.98 15.53
N LEU A 352 3.06 11.71 16.83
CA LEU A 352 1.95 11.13 17.60
C LEU A 352 0.79 12.12 17.73
N SER A 353 1.09 13.38 18.09
CA SER A 353 0.07 14.43 18.23
C SER A 353 -0.67 14.73 16.93
N ALA A 354 0.01 14.63 15.78
CA ALA A 354 -0.58 14.82 14.46
C ALA A 354 -1.29 13.57 13.90
N SER A 355 -1.41 12.48 14.69
CA SER A 355 -1.94 11.20 14.24
C SER A 355 -1.23 10.65 12.99
N ALA A 356 0.05 11.01 12.81
CA ALA A 356 0.88 10.55 11.71
C ALA A 356 1.49 9.14 11.96
N VAL A 357 1.23 8.56 13.12
CA VAL A 357 1.62 7.21 13.55
C VAL A 357 0.37 6.40 13.83
N HIS A 358 0.37 5.12 13.42
CA HIS A 358 -0.78 4.22 13.55
C HIS A 358 -0.48 3.02 14.44
N LYS A 359 0.78 2.56 14.45
CA LYS A 359 1.26 1.41 15.25
C LYS A 359 2.55 1.76 15.96
N VAL A 360 2.68 1.32 17.19
CA VAL A 360 3.92 1.39 17.97
C VAL A 360 4.57 0.00 17.98
N MET A 361 5.89 -0.02 17.77
CA MET A 361 6.76 -1.20 17.87
C MET A 361 7.92 -0.85 18.80
N ALA A 362 7.83 -1.25 20.07
CA ALA A 362 8.76 -0.88 21.12
C ALA A 362 9.56 -2.09 21.62
N PHE A 363 10.88 -2.05 21.47
CA PHE A 363 11.79 -3.03 22.06
C PHE A 363 12.25 -2.56 23.43
N ILE A 364 12.04 -3.36 24.45
CA ILE A 364 12.41 -3.08 25.85
C ILE A 364 13.54 -4.02 26.21
N ALA A 365 14.74 -3.48 26.33
CA ALA A 365 15.92 -4.25 26.70
C ALA A 365 16.04 -4.40 28.22
N PRO A 366 16.52 -5.54 28.75
CA PRO A 366 16.75 -5.76 30.18
C PRO A 366 18.02 -5.02 30.65
N LYS A 367 18.06 -3.70 30.45
CA LYS A 367 19.17 -2.80 30.79
C LYS A 367 18.63 -1.59 31.53
N VAL A 368 19.46 -1.02 32.41
CA VAL A 368 19.17 0.21 33.15
C VAL A 368 20.37 1.14 32.99
N ILE A 369 20.14 2.38 32.55
CA ILE A 369 21.21 3.35 32.34
C ILE A 369 21.05 4.62 33.18
N GLY A 370 19.88 4.90 33.76
CA GLY A 370 19.62 6.10 34.55
C GLY A 370 19.74 7.40 33.76
N GLY A 371 20.40 8.40 34.33
CA GLY A 371 20.70 9.68 33.66
C GLY A 371 19.66 10.78 33.85
N GLY A 372 18.57 10.52 34.58
CA GLY A 372 17.54 11.51 34.91
C GLY A 372 16.95 12.20 33.67
N SER A 373 16.71 13.50 33.73
CA SER A 373 16.19 14.31 32.63
C SER A 373 17.19 14.52 31.48
N LYS A 374 18.48 14.24 31.68
CA LYS A 374 19.51 14.35 30.64
C LYS A 374 19.51 13.17 29.67
N ALA A 375 19.11 11.98 30.13
CA ALA A 375 18.97 10.81 29.29
C ALA A 375 17.64 10.86 28.53
N LYS A 376 17.67 10.66 27.21
CA LYS A 376 16.52 10.83 26.31
C LYS A 376 15.52 9.69 26.42
N SER A 377 14.24 10.05 26.45
CA SER A 377 13.12 9.11 26.31
C SER A 377 12.72 8.94 24.82
N PRO A 378 12.03 7.85 24.46
CA PRO A 378 11.59 7.61 23.08
C PRO A 378 10.56 8.64 22.60
N ILE A 379 9.72 9.17 23.47
CA ILE A 379 8.69 10.14 23.17
C ILE A 379 9.00 11.41 23.95
N GLY A 380 8.96 12.55 23.28
CA GLY A 380 9.11 13.86 23.88
C GLY A 380 7.85 14.33 24.59
N GLU A 381 7.76 15.61 24.83
CA GLU A 381 6.62 16.23 25.50
C GLU A 381 5.39 16.22 24.57
N LEU A 382 4.28 15.69 25.08
CA LEU A 382 2.96 15.68 24.42
C LEU A 382 2.01 16.75 24.99
N GLY A 383 2.43 17.48 26.02
CA GLY A 383 1.62 18.49 26.68
C GLY A 383 0.52 17.95 27.59
N PHE A 384 0.54 16.66 27.93
CA PHE A 384 -0.44 16.05 28.82
C PHE A 384 -0.15 16.46 30.29
N VAL A 385 -1.19 16.86 30.99
CA VAL A 385 -1.13 17.25 32.39
C VAL A 385 -1.63 16.13 33.30
N GLU A 386 -2.60 15.36 32.84
CA GLU A 386 -3.22 14.28 33.57
C GLU A 386 -3.06 12.93 32.87
N MET A 387 -2.95 11.86 33.66
CA MET A 387 -2.86 10.48 33.13
C MET A 387 -4.08 10.08 32.29
N THR A 388 -5.24 10.67 32.52
CA THR A 388 -6.46 10.49 31.74
C THR A 388 -6.34 10.95 30.28
N GLN A 389 -5.36 11.81 29.98
CA GLN A 389 -5.04 12.29 28.63
C GLN A 389 -4.09 11.35 27.89
N ALA A 390 -3.50 10.37 28.59
CA ALA A 390 -2.57 9.43 27.96
C ALA A 390 -3.22 8.70 26.78
N LEU A 391 -2.44 8.51 25.71
CA LEU A 391 -2.88 7.78 24.52
C LEU A 391 -2.93 6.28 24.85
N PRO A 392 -4.11 5.65 24.94
CA PRO A 392 -4.20 4.22 25.12
C PRO A 392 -3.76 3.51 23.83
N LEU A 393 -3.12 2.35 23.94
CA LEU A 393 -2.83 1.51 22.80
C LEU A 393 -3.77 0.32 22.82
N VAL A 394 -4.42 0.05 21.68
CA VAL A 394 -5.38 -1.05 21.49
C VAL A 394 -4.74 -2.20 20.72
N GLU A 395 -5.37 -3.38 20.75
CA GLU A 395 -4.87 -4.60 20.09
C GLU A 395 -3.38 -4.83 20.42
N SER A 396 -3.01 -4.65 21.69
CA SER A 396 -1.62 -4.73 22.13
C SER A 396 -1.17 -6.17 22.35
N ASN A 397 0.11 -6.44 22.01
CA ASN A 397 0.75 -7.72 22.23
C ASN A 397 2.16 -7.55 22.83
N PHE A 398 2.63 -8.56 23.58
CA PHE A 398 3.94 -8.65 24.14
C PHE A 398 4.61 -9.96 23.74
N ASP A 399 5.73 -9.87 23.03
CA ASP A 399 6.50 -11.02 22.60
C ASP A 399 7.90 -10.98 23.21
N LYS A 400 8.42 -12.14 23.62
CA LYS A 400 9.81 -12.28 24.02
C LYS A 400 10.68 -12.48 22.78
N VAL A 401 11.68 -11.60 22.58
CA VAL A 401 12.60 -11.63 21.44
C VAL A 401 14.05 -11.72 21.96
N GLY A 402 14.55 -12.94 22.10
CA GLY A 402 15.80 -13.18 22.81
C GLY A 402 15.68 -12.77 24.28
N ASP A 403 16.52 -11.81 24.70
CA ASP A 403 16.47 -11.25 26.05
C ASP A 403 15.56 -10.01 26.14
N ASP A 404 15.17 -9.42 25.01
CA ASP A 404 14.32 -8.23 24.95
C ASP A 404 12.82 -8.60 25.00
N LEU A 405 11.98 -7.64 25.37
CA LEU A 405 10.54 -7.69 25.17
C LEU A 405 10.17 -6.79 24.00
N LEU A 406 9.39 -7.31 23.06
CA LEU A 406 8.75 -6.54 21.99
C LEU A 406 7.31 -6.26 22.39
N PHE A 407 6.97 -4.98 22.51
CA PHE A 407 5.60 -4.51 22.59
C PHE A 407 5.14 -4.03 21.23
N THR A 408 3.95 -4.43 20.79
CA THR A 408 3.24 -3.86 19.64
C THR A 408 1.84 -3.45 20.05
N GLY A 409 1.34 -2.33 19.49
CA GLY A 409 -0.01 -1.85 19.77
C GLY A 409 -0.40 -0.73 18.81
N TYR A 410 -1.70 -0.57 18.59
CA TYR A 410 -2.23 0.42 17.66
C TYR A 410 -2.74 1.66 18.39
N LEU A 411 -2.56 2.83 17.79
CA LEU A 411 -3.15 4.07 18.28
C LEU A 411 -4.64 4.12 17.95
N PRO A 412 -5.50 4.64 18.85
CA PRO A 412 -6.95 4.67 18.65
C PRO A 412 -7.38 5.45 17.41
N SER A 413 -6.59 6.47 17.01
CA SER A 413 -6.82 7.28 15.82
C SER A 413 -6.73 6.47 14.52
N SER A 414 -6.05 5.31 14.54
CA SER A 414 -5.99 4.39 13.40
C SER A 414 -7.22 3.50 13.25
N GLY A 415 -8.10 3.51 14.24
CA GLY A 415 -9.22 2.57 14.32
C GLY A 415 -8.83 1.11 14.59
N GLY A 416 -7.53 0.81 14.72
CA GLY A 416 -6.98 -0.53 14.81
C GLY A 416 -7.13 -1.36 13.54
N LEU A 417 -6.52 -2.54 13.52
CA LEU A 417 -6.59 -3.47 12.39
C LEU A 417 -8.04 -3.99 12.16
N ALA A 418 -8.78 -4.19 13.24
CA ALA A 418 -10.17 -4.65 13.19
C ALA A 418 -11.09 -3.62 12.54
N ALA A 419 -10.93 -2.32 12.85
CA ALA A 419 -11.75 -1.26 12.25
C ALA A 419 -11.40 -1.02 10.77
N ALA A 420 -10.12 -1.09 10.39
CA ALA A 420 -9.71 -1.02 8.99
C ALA A 420 -10.29 -2.18 8.17
N ALA A 421 -10.30 -3.39 8.73
CA ALA A 421 -10.92 -4.56 8.11
C ALA A 421 -12.45 -4.44 8.04
N ALA A 422 -13.10 -3.90 9.08
CA ALA A 422 -14.54 -3.66 9.11
C ALA A 422 -14.95 -2.57 8.10
N ALA A 423 -14.22 -1.47 7.99
CA ALA A 423 -14.43 -0.44 6.98
C ALA A 423 -14.25 -1.00 5.56
N ALA A 424 -13.23 -1.84 5.38
CA ALA A 424 -13.05 -2.55 4.12
C ALA A 424 -14.18 -3.56 3.84
N ALA A 425 -14.81 -4.16 4.85
CA ALA A 425 -15.94 -5.09 4.71
C ALA A 425 -17.28 -4.37 4.51
N ALA A 426 -17.45 -3.17 5.05
CA ALA A 426 -18.70 -2.41 5.02
C ALA A 426 -18.95 -1.66 3.71
N ALA A 427 -17.95 -1.51 2.83
CA ALA A 427 -18.19 -0.95 1.51
C ALA A 427 -19.16 -1.85 0.73
N PRO A 428 -20.25 -1.31 0.14
CA PRO A 428 -21.32 -2.11 -0.43
C PRO A 428 -20.80 -3.04 -1.51
N LEU A 429 -21.25 -4.32 -1.45
CA LEU A 429 -21.11 -5.27 -2.53
C LEU A 429 -21.91 -4.71 -3.71
N GLN A 430 -21.28 -4.48 -4.85
CA GLN A 430 -22.01 -4.08 -6.05
C GLN A 430 -22.97 -5.22 -6.45
N PRO A 431 -24.25 -4.93 -6.70
CA PRO A 431 -25.19 -5.96 -7.14
C PRO A 431 -24.78 -6.45 -8.54
N SER A 432 -24.68 -7.77 -8.69
CA SER A 432 -24.56 -8.41 -10.00
C SER A 432 -25.70 -7.95 -10.90
N SER A 433 -25.39 -7.42 -12.09
CA SER A 433 -26.35 -7.01 -13.09
C SER A 433 -27.16 -8.20 -13.61
N GLY A 434 -28.35 -8.40 -13.04
CA GLY A 434 -29.28 -9.45 -13.47
C GLY A 434 -30.50 -9.50 -12.57
N GLY A 435 -31.41 -8.53 -12.66
CA GLY A 435 -32.70 -8.63 -11.98
C GLY A 435 -33.43 -7.28 -11.88
N ARG A 436 -34.47 -7.13 -12.65
CA ARG A 436 -35.44 -6.03 -12.58
C ARG A 436 -35.89 -5.81 -11.14
N ILE A 437 -35.64 -4.62 -10.58
CA ILE A 437 -36.21 -4.21 -9.29
C ILE A 437 -37.38 -3.27 -9.57
N THR A 438 -38.55 -3.69 -9.12
CA THR A 438 -39.74 -2.85 -8.97
C THR A 438 -39.58 -1.98 -7.72
N THR A 439 -39.83 -0.69 -7.88
CA THR A 439 -39.78 0.35 -6.85
C THR A 439 -40.86 0.16 -5.78
N ALA A 440 -40.44 0.13 -4.50
CA ALA A 440 -41.28 0.56 -3.38
C ALA A 440 -40.37 1.30 -2.39
N GLY A 441 -40.73 2.55 -2.12
CA GLY A 441 -39.95 3.50 -1.35
C GLY A 441 -39.77 3.14 0.12
N HIS A 442 -38.62 3.48 0.66
CA HIS A 442 -38.41 3.86 2.05
C HIS A 442 -37.24 4.83 2.16
N GLU A 443 -37.40 5.76 3.08
CA GLU A 443 -36.59 6.93 3.35
C GLU A 443 -35.10 6.66 3.57
N GLU A 444 -34.29 7.48 2.90
CA GLU A 444 -32.84 7.57 3.08
C GLU A 444 -32.49 8.16 4.44
N GLN A 445 -31.76 7.39 5.25
CA GLN A 445 -30.83 7.97 6.21
C GLN A 445 -29.42 7.69 5.70
N SER A 446 -28.88 8.70 5.02
CA SER A 446 -27.49 8.73 4.53
C SER A 446 -26.54 8.84 5.72
N VAL A 447 -25.85 7.75 6.06
CA VAL A 447 -24.63 7.79 6.86
C VAL A 447 -23.48 8.03 5.90
N GLY A 448 -23.28 9.29 5.53
CA GLY A 448 -22.08 9.76 4.85
C GLY A 448 -20.89 9.62 5.77
N ALA A 449 -19.94 8.76 5.44
CA ALA A 449 -18.61 8.77 6.02
C ALA A 449 -17.95 10.10 5.64
N ARG A 450 -18.07 11.10 6.51
CA ARG A 450 -17.38 12.38 6.37
C ARG A 450 -15.89 12.14 6.57
N VAL A 451 -15.15 12.08 5.48
CA VAL A 451 -13.72 12.44 5.50
C VAL A 451 -13.67 13.89 5.98
N ARG A 452 -13.21 14.13 7.21
CA ARG A 452 -12.94 15.47 7.69
C ARG A 452 -11.73 16.00 6.92
N ALA A 453 -11.98 16.77 5.88
CA ALA A 453 -11.00 17.71 5.38
C ALA A 453 -10.70 18.72 6.48
N LEU A 454 -9.44 18.86 6.84
CA LEU A 454 -8.98 19.93 7.71
C LEU A 454 -9.23 21.27 7.00
N PRO A 455 -9.69 22.32 7.71
CA PRO A 455 -10.04 23.59 7.09
C PRO A 455 -8.83 24.26 6.45
N ALA A 456 -8.98 24.71 5.22
CA ALA A 456 -8.05 25.62 4.57
C ALA A 456 -8.04 26.94 5.33
N ILE A 457 -6.87 27.34 5.83
CA ILE A 457 -6.68 28.66 6.45
C ILE A 457 -6.57 29.66 5.31
N GLN A 458 -7.61 30.45 5.12
CA GLN A 458 -7.57 31.68 4.33
C GLN A 458 -6.77 32.72 5.09
N GLY A 459 -5.55 33.03 4.61
CA GLY A 459 -4.77 34.18 5.03
C GLY A 459 -5.07 35.35 4.11
N GLU A 460 -5.74 36.38 4.62
CA GLU A 460 -5.87 37.66 3.95
C GLU A 460 -4.51 38.35 3.79
N LEU A 461 -4.15 38.64 2.55
CA LEU A 461 -3.06 39.55 2.19
C LEU A 461 -3.53 41.00 2.45
N ARG A 462 -2.99 41.66 3.46
CA ARG A 462 -2.90 43.13 3.52
C ARG A 462 -1.52 43.54 3.08
N GLY A 463 -1.48 44.31 2.00
CA GLY A 463 -0.29 45.01 1.58
C GLY A 463 -0.05 46.28 2.39
N ASP A 464 1.20 46.66 2.49
CA ASP A 464 1.75 48.02 2.57
C ASP A 464 3.26 47.85 2.36
N GLY A 465 3.78 48.45 1.46
CA GLY A 465 4.30 49.69 1.00
C GLY A 465 5.77 49.89 1.28
N ASP A 466 6.51 50.15 0.23
CA ASP A 466 7.62 51.09 0.08
C ASP A 466 9.08 50.64 0.33
N ASP A 467 9.81 50.80 -0.80
CA ASP A 467 11.11 51.48 -1.05
C ASP A 467 12.44 50.73 -0.92
N ASP A 468 13.03 50.57 -2.05
CA ASP A 468 14.24 51.19 -2.65
C ASP A 468 15.54 50.36 -2.75
N ASP A 469 15.94 50.25 -3.99
CA ASP A 469 17.25 50.46 -4.63
C ASP A 469 18.38 49.40 -4.52
N GLY A 470 18.86 49.01 -5.69
CA GLY A 470 20.22 48.55 -5.89
C GLY A 470 20.41 47.33 -6.80
N GLY A 471 20.55 47.59 -8.08
CA GLY A 471 20.78 46.70 -9.20
C GLY A 471 21.88 45.66 -9.05
N ASP A 472 21.72 44.59 -9.80
CA ASP A 472 22.60 44.18 -10.92
C ASP A 472 22.10 42.89 -11.60
N GLU A 473 21.92 43.07 -12.90
CA GLU A 473 22.04 42.18 -14.05
C GLU A 473 21.58 40.73 -14.01
N ASP A 474 20.44 40.51 -14.63
CA ASP A 474 20.09 39.63 -15.73
C ASP A 474 20.77 38.25 -15.82
N LEU A 475 20.05 37.23 -15.42
CA LEU A 475 19.89 36.05 -16.22
C LEU A 475 18.41 35.65 -16.18
N ASP A 476 17.71 36.08 -17.22
CA ASP A 476 16.34 35.67 -17.54
C ASP A 476 16.23 34.14 -17.55
N MET A 477 15.78 33.61 -16.46
CA MET A 477 15.13 32.32 -16.44
C MET A 477 13.62 32.61 -16.45
N GLU A 478 13.07 32.73 -17.67
CA GLU A 478 11.63 32.71 -17.85
C GLU A 478 11.06 31.53 -17.04
N LEU A 479 10.51 31.89 -15.87
CA LEU A 479 9.52 31.03 -15.24
C LEU A 479 8.42 30.85 -16.28
N CYS A 480 8.31 29.65 -16.83
CA CYS A 480 7.04 29.21 -17.38
C CYS A 480 6.01 29.40 -16.27
N THR A 481 5.27 30.49 -16.36
CA THR A 481 4.02 30.66 -15.64
C THR A 481 3.19 29.45 -15.99
N ALA A 482 3.06 28.51 -15.04
CA ALA A 482 2.07 27.48 -15.12
C ALA A 482 0.74 28.24 -15.28
N GLU A 483 0.14 28.17 -16.47
CA GLU A 483 -1.25 28.55 -16.66
C GLU A 483 -2.01 27.68 -15.65
N CYS A 484 -2.59 28.33 -14.64
CA CYS A 484 -3.52 27.70 -13.72
C CYS A 484 -4.57 27.01 -14.58
N GLU A 485 -4.67 25.69 -14.47
CA GLU A 485 -5.81 24.99 -15.01
C GLU A 485 -7.08 25.68 -14.48
N PRO A 486 -8.10 25.88 -15.31
CA PRO A 486 -9.33 26.50 -14.86
C PRO A 486 -9.89 25.70 -13.70
N GLU A 487 -10.07 26.33 -12.54
CA GLU A 487 -10.78 25.71 -11.44
C GLU A 487 -12.15 25.23 -11.97
N PRO A 488 -12.52 23.99 -11.67
CA PRO A 488 -13.81 23.48 -12.12
C PRO A 488 -14.94 24.30 -11.51
N PRO A 489 -16.08 24.41 -12.19
CA PRO A 489 -17.19 25.23 -11.72
C PRO A 489 -17.62 24.85 -10.31
N ALA A 490 -17.86 25.84 -9.45
CA ALA A 490 -18.28 25.66 -8.08
C ALA A 490 -19.56 24.80 -8.02
N GLY A 491 -19.47 23.64 -7.36
CA GLY A 491 -20.58 22.67 -7.23
C GLY A 491 -20.39 21.37 -7.99
N SER A 492 -19.33 21.19 -8.81
CA SER A 492 -19.06 19.92 -9.47
C SER A 492 -18.50 18.89 -8.49
N GLN A 493 -18.97 17.65 -8.59
CA GLN A 493 -18.36 16.54 -7.86
C GLN A 493 -17.03 16.17 -8.54
N HIS A 494 -15.96 16.00 -7.73
CA HIS A 494 -14.65 15.61 -8.21
C HIS A 494 -14.36 14.17 -7.85
N LEU A 495 -13.93 13.39 -8.83
CA LEU A 495 -13.46 12.03 -8.63
C LEU A 495 -11.95 12.04 -8.86
N ARG A 496 -11.20 11.86 -7.77
CA ARG A 496 -9.73 11.84 -7.77
C ARG A 496 -9.20 10.43 -7.76
N PHE A 497 -8.19 10.15 -8.56
CA PHE A 497 -7.48 8.88 -8.62
C PHE A 497 -6.03 9.14 -9.05
N TYR A 498 -5.11 8.29 -8.62
CA TYR A 498 -3.72 8.36 -9.05
C TYR A 498 -3.09 6.98 -9.18
N LYS A 499 -3.13 6.18 -8.13
CA LYS A 499 -2.49 4.86 -8.13
C LYS A 499 -3.47 3.75 -8.51
N ALA A 500 -2.91 2.66 -9.08
CA ALA A 500 -3.70 1.50 -9.52
C ALA A 500 -4.58 0.87 -8.42
N TRP A 501 -4.25 1.09 -7.15
CA TRP A 501 -5.00 0.60 -5.99
C TRP A 501 -5.97 1.61 -5.38
N ASP A 502 -6.04 2.82 -5.88
CA ASP A 502 -7.10 3.76 -5.51
C ASP A 502 -8.46 3.22 -5.97
N ALA A 503 -9.55 3.68 -5.37
CA ALA A 503 -10.89 3.23 -5.71
C ALA A 503 -11.20 3.29 -7.22
N TYR A 504 -10.63 4.30 -7.90
CA TYR A 504 -10.70 4.49 -9.34
C TYR A 504 -9.33 4.39 -10.03
N GLY A 505 -8.37 3.77 -9.36
CA GLY A 505 -6.98 3.67 -9.81
C GLY A 505 -6.81 2.99 -11.17
N ALA A 506 -7.77 2.15 -11.58
CA ALA A 506 -7.80 1.58 -12.92
C ALA A 506 -7.92 2.64 -14.04
N LEU A 507 -8.35 3.86 -13.72
CA LEU A 507 -8.39 4.98 -14.67
C LEU A 507 -7.02 5.65 -14.84
N SER A 508 -6.11 5.55 -13.85
CA SER A 508 -4.78 6.16 -13.86
C SER A 508 -3.89 5.64 -15.00
N ASN A 509 -3.04 6.53 -15.52
CA ASN A 509 -1.99 6.19 -16.49
C ASN A 509 -0.97 5.19 -15.96
N PHE A 510 -0.77 5.18 -14.65
CA PHE A 510 0.13 4.28 -13.92
C PHE A 510 -0.47 2.89 -13.70
N ALA A 511 -1.76 2.70 -13.99
CA ALA A 511 -2.41 1.41 -13.82
C ALA A 511 -1.81 0.35 -14.76
N PRO A 512 -1.57 -0.89 -14.31
CA PRO A 512 -0.88 -1.94 -15.05
C PRO A 512 -1.79 -2.58 -16.11
N PHE A 513 -2.23 -1.76 -17.07
CA PHE A 513 -2.98 -2.17 -18.24
C PHE A 513 -2.10 -2.03 -19.47
N PRO A 514 -1.49 -3.14 -19.95
CA PRO A 514 -0.67 -3.10 -21.17
C PRO A 514 -1.51 -2.68 -22.37
N ILE A 515 -0.96 -1.79 -23.19
CA ILE A 515 -1.62 -1.30 -24.40
C ILE A 515 -0.83 -1.72 -25.64
N ASP A 516 -1.53 -2.16 -26.66
CA ASP A 516 -0.98 -2.45 -27.99
C ASP A 516 -1.19 -1.20 -28.86
N MET A 517 -0.09 -0.59 -29.29
CA MET A 517 -0.09 0.65 -30.08
C MET A 517 0.49 0.39 -31.47
N GLN A 518 -0.14 0.98 -32.48
CA GLN A 518 0.36 0.89 -33.85
C GLN A 518 1.45 1.94 -34.09
N ALA A 519 2.64 1.48 -34.47
CA ALA A 519 3.75 2.33 -34.88
C ALA A 519 3.54 2.88 -36.30
N GLU A 520 4.35 3.89 -36.71
CA GLU A 520 4.23 4.52 -38.04
C GLU A 520 4.51 3.58 -39.19
N ASP A 521 5.35 2.55 -38.98
CA ASP A 521 5.66 1.51 -39.95
C ASP A 521 4.59 0.40 -40.05
N GLY A 522 3.49 0.52 -39.30
CA GLY A 522 2.38 -0.43 -39.25
C GLY A 522 2.61 -1.61 -38.31
N THR A 523 3.75 -1.71 -37.63
CA THR A 523 3.97 -2.72 -36.60
C THR A 523 3.18 -2.41 -35.33
N VAL A 524 2.81 -3.46 -34.58
CA VAL A 524 2.12 -3.30 -33.29
C VAL A 524 3.15 -3.47 -32.17
N GLU A 525 3.29 -2.43 -31.37
CA GLU A 525 4.16 -2.42 -30.20
C GLU A 525 3.34 -2.53 -28.92
N ARG A 526 3.76 -3.43 -28.03
CA ARG A 526 3.14 -3.59 -26.72
C ARG A 526 3.86 -2.76 -25.66
N TRP A 527 3.08 -2.01 -24.89
CA TRP A 527 3.54 -1.11 -23.84
C TRP A 527 3.01 -1.54 -22.48
N PRO A 528 3.82 -1.54 -21.41
CA PRO A 528 3.38 -2.00 -20.09
C PRO A 528 2.24 -1.17 -19.48
N THR A 529 2.24 0.15 -19.69
CA THR A 529 1.17 1.07 -19.24
C THR A 529 1.08 2.29 -20.16
N VAL A 530 0.03 3.08 -20.01
CA VAL A 530 -0.12 4.40 -20.67
C VAL A 530 1.05 5.31 -20.38
N GLU A 531 1.55 5.32 -19.14
CA GLU A 531 2.67 6.17 -18.72
C GLU A 531 3.97 5.81 -19.45
N HIS A 532 4.30 4.52 -19.64
CA HIS A 532 5.47 4.12 -20.42
C HIS A 532 5.41 4.68 -21.85
N TYR A 533 4.27 4.52 -22.51
CA TYR A 533 4.07 5.05 -23.86
C TYR A 533 4.24 6.57 -23.92
N TYR A 534 3.53 7.28 -23.05
CA TYR A 534 3.56 8.74 -22.99
C TYR A 534 4.97 9.29 -22.73
N GLN A 535 5.69 8.74 -21.78
CA GLN A 535 7.03 9.20 -21.43
C GLN A 535 8.07 8.88 -22.51
N ALA A 536 7.98 7.73 -23.16
CA ALA A 536 8.89 7.36 -24.24
C ALA A 536 8.67 8.22 -25.49
N TYR A 537 7.43 8.56 -25.84
CA TYR A 537 7.09 9.36 -27.01
C TYR A 537 7.65 10.78 -26.99
N LYS A 538 8.07 11.31 -25.82
CA LYS A 538 8.83 12.56 -25.73
C LYS A 538 10.11 12.53 -26.58
N PHE A 539 10.65 11.34 -26.83
CA PHE A 539 11.93 11.11 -27.51
C PHE A 539 11.73 10.46 -28.89
N ALA A 540 10.50 10.21 -29.30
CA ALA A 540 10.17 9.62 -30.59
C ALA A 540 10.44 10.59 -31.75
N GLY A 541 10.82 10.06 -32.91
CA GLY A 541 11.01 10.86 -34.14
C GLY A 541 12.26 11.75 -34.16
N VAL A 542 13.14 11.66 -33.16
CA VAL A 542 14.41 12.39 -33.10
C VAL A 542 15.55 11.47 -33.53
N ASP A 543 16.24 11.82 -34.62
CA ASP A 543 17.32 10.99 -35.20
C ASP A 543 18.66 11.23 -34.49
N LEU A 544 18.68 11.04 -33.17
CA LEU A 544 19.87 11.07 -32.34
C LEU A 544 19.97 9.75 -31.57
N GLU A 545 21.16 9.18 -31.49
CA GLU A 545 21.40 7.91 -30.76
C GLU A 545 20.96 8.02 -29.29
N GLY A 546 21.19 9.16 -28.63
CA GLY A 546 20.76 9.42 -27.27
C GLY A 546 19.24 9.47 -27.09
N SER A 547 18.47 9.96 -28.09
CA SER A 547 17.01 9.91 -28.10
C SER A 547 16.50 8.49 -28.20
N ARG A 548 17.03 7.70 -29.11
CA ARG A 548 16.66 6.27 -29.29
C ARG A 548 16.99 5.47 -28.03
N ALA A 549 18.16 5.66 -27.44
CA ALA A 549 18.56 5.00 -26.20
C ALA A 549 17.62 5.38 -25.03
N THR A 550 17.22 6.66 -24.94
CA THR A 550 16.30 7.13 -23.91
C THR A 550 14.90 6.57 -24.13
N TYR A 551 14.41 6.57 -25.35
CA TYR A 551 13.11 5.96 -25.71
C TYR A 551 13.03 4.51 -25.25
N GLU A 552 14.02 3.68 -25.60
CA GLU A 552 14.07 2.27 -25.19
C GLU A 552 14.24 2.10 -23.66
N ALA A 553 15.04 2.95 -23.02
CA ALA A 553 15.22 2.90 -21.58
C ALA A 553 13.91 3.21 -20.81
N VAL A 554 13.07 4.10 -21.34
CA VAL A 554 11.75 4.41 -20.79
C VAL A 554 10.78 3.28 -21.09
N ARG A 555 10.75 2.79 -22.32
CA ARG A 555 9.86 1.70 -22.77
C ARG A 555 10.05 0.42 -21.95
N THR A 556 11.30 0.09 -21.61
CA THR A 556 11.69 -1.12 -20.87
C THR A 556 11.84 -0.90 -19.37
N ALA A 557 11.39 0.22 -18.83
CA ALA A 557 11.39 0.48 -17.39
C ALA A 557 10.56 -0.59 -16.64
N ALA A 558 10.98 -0.96 -15.44
CA ALA A 558 10.33 -2.01 -14.67
C ALA A 558 8.97 -1.57 -14.11
N THR A 559 8.79 -0.26 -13.88
CA THR A 559 7.55 0.30 -13.34
C THR A 559 7.16 1.60 -14.05
N PRO A 560 5.88 1.99 -14.03
CA PRO A 560 5.44 3.27 -14.60
C PRO A 560 6.07 4.48 -13.90
N GLU A 561 6.36 4.39 -12.60
CA GLU A 561 7.08 5.42 -11.85
C GLU A 561 8.51 5.59 -12.36
N GLU A 562 9.18 4.48 -12.63
CA GLU A 562 10.52 4.49 -13.22
C GLU A 562 10.50 5.07 -14.64
N ALA A 563 9.52 4.69 -15.46
CA ALA A 563 9.32 5.26 -16.79
C ALA A 563 9.13 6.78 -16.71
N ALA A 564 8.26 7.25 -15.81
CA ALA A 564 8.02 8.67 -15.57
C ALA A 564 9.29 9.40 -15.09
N TRP A 565 10.03 8.81 -14.16
CA TRP A 565 11.29 9.38 -13.66
C TRP A 565 12.34 9.48 -14.75
N ARG A 566 12.57 8.40 -15.51
CA ARG A 566 13.55 8.37 -16.61
C ARG A 566 13.21 9.41 -17.68
N GLY A 567 11.94 9.49 -18.08
CA GLY A 567 11.45 10.43 -19.08
C GLY A 567 11.64 11.89 -18.65
N ARG A 568 11.25 12.27 -17.44
CA ARG A 568 11.44 13.62 -16.90
C ARG A 568 12.92 13.99 -16.74
N ARG A 569 13.71 13.08 -16.17
CA ARG A 569 15.14 13.29 -15.99
C ARG A 569 15.86 13.53 -17.31
N ALA A 570 15.56 12.73 -18.34
CA ALA A 570 16.17 12.88 -19.65
C ALA A 570 15.73 14.18 -20.33
N MET A 571 14.47 14.57 -20.21
CA MET A 571 13.97 15.86 -20.72
C MET A 571 14.71 17.05 -20.10
N ASN A 572 14.97 17.02 -18.79
CA ASN A 572 15.65 18.10 -18.08
C ASN A 572 17.16 18.13 -18.33
N LYS A 573 17.83 16.96 -18.41
CA LYS A 573 19.28 16.87 -18.57
C LYS A 573 19.75 16.96 -20.02
N SER A 574 18.91 16.57 -20.96
CA SER A 574 19.28 16.45 -22.38
C SER A 574 18.10 16.91 -23.25
N PRO A 575 17.70 18.18 -23.16
CA PRO A 575 16.54 18.70 -23.90
C PRO A 575 16.68 18.56 -25.43
N GLN A 576 17.91 18.43 -25.93
CA GLN A 576 18.18 18.17 -27.35
C GLN A 576 17.69 16.78 -27.82
N PHE A 577 17.39 15.85 -26.90
CA PHE A 577 16.85 14.53 -27.20
C PHE A 577 15.32 14.52 -27.30
N VAL A 578 14.68 15.60 -26.82
CA VAL A 578 13.22 15.72 -26.82
C VAL A 578 12.73 16.08 -28.21
N ASN A 579 11.65 15.46 -28.65
CA ASN A 579 10.99 15.81 -29.90
C ASN A 579 10.60 17.28 -29.90
N PRO A 580 11.05 18.10 -30.86
CA PRO A 580 10.73 19.52 -30.91
C PRO A 580 9.22 19.83 -30.98
N ALA A 581 8.43 18.91 -31.55
CA ALA A 581 6.98 19.03 -31.63
C ALA A 581 6.26 18.52 -30.38
N TRP A 582 6.98 18.12 -29.33
CA TRP A 582 6.39 17.52 -28.14
C TRP A 582 5.32 18.39 -27.48
N ALA A 583 5.57 19.68 -27.34
CA ALA A 583 4.63 20.63 -26.74
C ALA A 583 3.25 20.62 -27.43
N GLU A 584 3.25 20.43 -28.75
CA GLU A 584 2.04 20.39 -29.57
C GLU A 584 1.40 19.00 -29.58
N GLN A 585 2.19 17.94 -29.52
CA GLN A 585 1.74 16.55 -29.68
C GLN A 585 1.36 15.86 -28.37
N LYS A 586 1.79 16.36 -27.23
CA LYS A 586 1.66 15.68 -25.93
C LYS A 586 0.21 15.25 -25.59
N PHE A 587 -0.77 16.08 -25.90
CA PHE A 587 -2.19 15.79 -25.65
C PHE A 587 -2.72 14.68 -26.58
N GLU A 588 -2.35 14.72 -27.85
CA GLU A 588 -2.73 13.70 -28.82
C GLU A 588 -2.12 12.33 -28.48
N VAL A 589 -0.85 12.33 -28.08
CA VAL A 589 -0.16 11.11 -27.65
C VAL A 589 -0.84 10.50 -26.42
N MET A 590 -1.20 11.32 -25.44
CA MET A 590 -1.91 10.87 -24.23
C MET A 590 -3.30 10.34 -24.59
N TYR A 591 -4.06 11.07 -25.40
CA TYR A 591 -5.40 10.68 -25.82
C TYR A 591 -5.40 9.32 -26.53
N ARG A 592 -4.49 9.10 -27.47
CA ARG A 592 -4.35 7.82 -28.18
C ARG A 592 -4.04 6.65 -27.24
N ALA A 593 -3.18 6.86 -26.26
CA ALA A 593 -2.82 5.84 -25.28
C ALA A 593 -3.99 5.50 -24.35
N LEU A 594 -4.74 6.51 -23.90
CA LEU A 594 -5.95 6.33 -23.09
C LEU A 594 -7.05 5.63 -23.89
N GLU A 595 -7.28 6.06 -25.13
CA GLU A 595 -8.25 5.42 -26.02
C GLU A 595 -7.91 3.94 -26.22
N ALA A 596 -6.65 3.62 -26.46
CA ALA A 596 -6.18 2.23 -26.59
C ALA A 596 -6.47 1.45 -25.31
N LYS A 597 -6.14 2.00 -24.13
CA LYS A 597 -6.40 1.38 -22.84
C LYS A 597 -7.88 1.05 -22.65
N PHE A 598 -8.76 2.02 -22.83
CA PHE A 598 -10.20 1.82 -22.60
C PHE A 598 -10.88 0.99 -23.69
N ARG A 599 -10.31 0.91 -24.89
CA ARG A 599 -10.79 -0.01 -25.94
C ARG A 599 -10.35 -1.44 -25.71
N GLN A 600 -9.13 -1.66 -25.26
CA GLN A 600 -8.53 -2.99 -25.11
C GLN A 600 -8.90 -3.65 -23.78
N HIS A 601 -9.27 -2.88 -22.75
CA HIS A 601 -9.55 -3.39 -21.40
C HIS A 601 -10.99 -3.15 -20.95
N PRO A 602 -11.84 -4.19 -20.90
CA PRO A 602 -13.26 -4.05 -20.52
C PRO A 602 -13.47 -3.52 -19.09
N GLY A 603 -12.59 -3.86 -18.15
CA GLY A 603 -12.67 -3.43 -16.75
C GLY A 603 -12.59 -1.90 -16.59
N PRO A 604 -11.45 -1.26 -16.96
CA PRO A 604 -11.32 0.20 -16.95
C PRO A 604 -12.41 0.90 -17.79
N ARG A 605 -12.77 0.33 -18.95
CA ARG A 605 -13.85 0.89 -19.77
C ARG A 605 -15.18 0.93 -19.04
N ARG A 606 -15.55 -0.15 -18.35
CA ARG A 606 -16.78 -0.21 -17.55
C ARG A 606 -16.76 0.82 -16.45
N LEU A 607 -15.63 0.90 -15.71
CA LEU A 607 -15.45 1.87 -14.64
C LEU A 607 -15.59 3.31 -15.14
N LEU A 608 -14.98 3.64 -16.28
CA LEU A 608 -15.12 4.96 -16.91
C LEU A 608 -16.58 5.28 -17.29
N LEU A 609 -17.31 4.29 -17.82
CA LEU A 609 -18.74 4.46 -18.16
C LEU A 609 -19.63 4.58 -16.92
N GLU A 610 -19.27 3.97 -15.81
CA GLU A 610 -19.98 4.11 -14.53
C GLU A 610 -19.79 5.52 -13.95
N THR A 611 -18.57 6.09 -14.05
CA THR A 611 -18.34 7.48 -13.61
C THR A 611 -19.10 8.49 -14.45
N SER A 612 -19.30 8.26 -15.75
CA SER A 612 -20.10 9.15 -16.60
C SER A 612 -21.60 9.18 -16.20
N ARG A 613 -22.12 8.05 -15.70
CA ARG A 613 -23.51 7.96 -15.21
C ARG A 613 -23.72 8.65 -13.85
N MET A 614 -22.69 8.77 -13.03
CA MET A 614 -22.74 9.51 -11.77
C MET A 614 -22.90 11.02 -11.99
N GLY A 615 -22.42 11.55 -13.13
CA GLY A 615 -22.55 12.96 -13.51
C GLY A 615 -23.89 13.35 -14.12
N GLU A 616 -24.75 12.39 -14.52
CA GLU A 616 -26.06 12.67 -15.11
C GLU A 616 -27.16 12.99 -14.07
N VAL A 617 -26.88 12.81 -12.78
CA VAL A 617 -27.88 12.95 -11.70
C VAL A 617 -27.95 14.38 -11.12
N GLU A 618 -26.95 15.23 -11.39
CA GLU A 618 -26.93 16.64 -10.94
C GLU A 618 -26.44 17.56 -12.06
N GLU A 619 -27.03 18.75 -12.18
CA GLU A 619 -26.75 19.76 -13.23
C GLU A 619 -25.31 20.32 -13.28
N GLY A 620 -24.35 19.70 -12.56
CA GLY A 620 -22.96 20.17 -12.44
C GLY A 620 -21.90 19.36 -13.18
N GLY A 621 -22.22 18.16 -13.66
CA GLY A 621 -21.24 17.24 -14.28
C GLY A 621 -20.22 16.65 -13.28
N LEU A 622 -19.63 15.49 -13.61
CA LEU A 622 -18.56 14.87 -12.87
C LEU A 622 -17.22 15.15 -13.57
N ALA A 623 -16.27 15.81 -12.89
CA ALA A 623 -14.93 15.99 -13.39
C ALA A 623 -14.00 14.88 -12.89
N LEU A 624 -13.24 14.24 -13.79
CA LEU A 624 -12.24 13.23 -13.48
C LEU A 624 -10.88 13.90 -13.36
N PHE A 625 -10.21 13.72 -12.22
CA PHE A 625 -8.87 14.23 -11.98
C PHE A 625 -7.93 13.09 -11.63
N GLU A 626 -6.83 12.97 -12.37
CA GLU A 626 -5.70 12.19 -11.93
C GLU A 626 -4.85 13.08 -11.02
N ASP A 627 -4.78 12.77 -9.72
CA ASP A 627 -3.93 13.45 -8.74
C ASP A 627 -2.45 13.06 -9.00
N ALA A 628 -1.89 13.54 -10.11
CA ALA A 628 -0.47 13.39 -10.39
C ALA A 628 0.32 14.49 -9.67
N PRO A 629 1.58 14.24 -9.24
CA PRO A 629 2.45 15.31 -8.76
C PRO A 629 2.52 16.42 -9.81
N HIS A 630 2.61 17.69 -9.39
CA HIS A 630 2.53 18.91 -10.19
C HIS A 630 3.36 18.97 -11.49
N ASP A 631 4.17 17.97 -11.80
CA ASP A 631 4.97 17.86 -13.02
C ASP A 631 4.34 16.98 -14.12
N ALA A 632 3.20 16.37 -13.86
CA ALA A 632 2.43 15.67 -14.89
C ALA A 632 1.42 16.65 -15.48
N VAL A 633 1.87 17.48 -16.38
CA VAL A 633 0.99 18.37 -17.18
C VAL A 633 0.14 17.49 -18.09
N TRP A 634 -1.16 17.54 -17.87
CA TRP A 634 -2.19 17.11 -18.79
C TRP A 634 -2.34 18.10 -19.94
#